data_f665769d356ab9aa06387c767bbca8fc
#
_entry.id   f665769d356ab9aa06387c767bbca8fc
#
_cell.length_a   1.000
_cell.length_b   1.000
_cell.length_c   1.000
_cell.angle_alpha   90.00
_cell.angle_beta   90.00
_cell.angle_gamma   90.00
#
_symmetry.space_group_name_H-M   'P 1'
#
loop_
_entity.id
_entity.type
_entity.pdbx_description
1 polymer ?
#
loop_
_entity_poly.entity_id
_entity_poly.type
_entity_poly.pdbx_seq_one_letter_code
_entity_poly.pdbx_strand_id
1 'polypeptide(L)'
;GGGNEGDKEHHYEHSMPSDVEIRVSERMKGFCMELWGSLPDDYAISIRSPGGEVSPVLDFRNGIDKTIYYIFDRTRITLAVVLVEKDAGDPLIFMRFDNPTPGIWTVAVSSSERQMRGNGLYHMWLPIEQFLEQSVTFLSPSPEVTLTEPSNASQVITISGYDSHTDSWYSASGRGYTRNGGIKPDLVAPGVRVPA
;
A
#
# COMPACT_ATOMS: atom_id res chain seq x y z
N GLY A 1 19.53 -2.47 -6.15
CA GLY A 1 19.29 -1.35 -5.23
C GLY A 1 17.97 -1.49 -4.49
N GLY A 2 17.85 -0.79 -3.34
CA GLY A 2 16.64 -0.84 -2.50
C GLY A 2 15.40 -0.12 -3.07
N GLY A 3 15.51 0.46 -4.27
CA GLY A 3 14.45 1.28 -4.85
C GLY A 3 14.53 2.74 -4.42
N ASN A 4 13.60 3.55 -4.92
CA ASN A 4 13.52 5.00 -4.68
C ASN A 4 12.12 5.47 -4.30
N GLU A 5 11.36 4.62 -3.62
CA GLU A 5 9.98 4.89 -3.20
C GLU A 5 9.86 5.43 -1.76
N GLY A 6 10.99 5.64 -1.06
CA GLY A 6 11.00 6.03 0.36
C GLY A 6 10.31 7.37 0.68
N ASP A 7 10.21 8.29 -0.29
CA ASP A 7 9.57 9.60 -0.15
C ASP A 7 8.33 9.80 -1.05
N LYS A 8 7.80 8.72 -1.64
CA LYS A 8 6.70 8.79 -2.61
C LYS A 8 5.31 8.72 -2.01
N GLU A 9 5.20 8.52 -0.70
CA GLU A 9 3.91 8.42 0.01
C GLU A 9 3.02 7.26 -0.51
N HIS A 10 3.66 6.18 -0.97
CA HIS A 10 2.99 5.03 -1.60
C HIS A 10 2.82 3.82 -0.68
N HIS A 11 3.24 3.91 0.57
CA HIS A 11 3.05 2.87 1.57
C HIS A 11 2.32 3.42 2.80
N TYR A 12 1.42 2.61 3.33
CA TYR A 12 0.68 2.86 4.56
C TYR A 12 0.71 1.62 5.44
N GLU A 13 0.92 1.80 6.73
CA GLU A 13 0.93 0.74 7.73
C GLU A 13 0.14 1.17 8.96
N HIS A 14 -0.77 0.33 9.40
CA HIS A 14 -1.55 0.57 10.62
C HIS A 14 -2.18 -0.72 11.14
N SER A 15 -2.80 -0.63 12.31
CA SER A 15 -3.67 -1.68 12.83
C SER A 15 -5.14 -1.25 12.73
N MET A 16 -6.02 -2.22 12.42
CA MET A 16 -7.47 -1.96 12.38
C MET A 16 -8.05 -1.83 13.81
N PRO A 17 -9.16 -1.06 14.02
CA PRO A 17 -9.86 -0.31 12.98
C PRO A 17 -9.16 1.01 12.63
N SER A 18 -9.18 1.39 11.38
CA SER A 18 -8.62 2.67 10.93
C SER A 18 -9.20 3.14 9.60
N ASP A 19 -9.14 4.44 9.36
CA ASP A 19 -9.52 5.08 8.12
C ASP A 19 -8.24 5.50 7.36
N VAL A 20 -8.12 5.01 6.13
CA VAL A 20 -6.98 5.30 5.26
C VAL A 20 -7.42 6.32 4.22
N GLU A 21 -6.81 7.49 4.25
CA GLU A 21 -7.12 8.56 3.30
C GLU A 21 -6.11 8.56 2.15
N ILE A 22 -6.65 8.63 0.93
CA ILE A 22 -5.91 8.57 -0.32
C ILE A 22 -6.28 9.79 -1.14
N ARG A 23 -5.27 10.57 -1.53
CA ARG A 23 -5.46 11.70 -2.44
C ARG A 23 -5.29 11.23 -3.87
N VAL A 24 -6.30 11.44 -4.70
CA VAL A 24 -6.30 11.16 -6.14
C VAL A 24 -6.28 12.48 -6.90
N SER A 25 -5.29 12.65 -7.78
CA SER A 25 -5.15 13.83 -8.62
C SER A 25 -6.19 13.89 -9.73
N GLU A 26 -6.34 15.09 -10.31
CA GLU A 26 -7.15 15.29 -11.51
C GLU A 26 -6.63 14.45 -12.69
N ARG A 27 -7.54 14.06 -13.58
CA ARG A 27 -7.28 13.32 -14.82
C ARG A 27 -6.74 11.90 -14.63
N MET A 28 -6.78 11.36 -13.42
CA MET A 28 -6.45 9.95 -13.17
C MET A 28 -7.48 9.06 -13.86
N LYS A 29 -7.03 8.20 -14.78
CA LYS A 29 -7.92 7.23 -15.46
C LYS A 29 -8.14 5.96 -14.66
N GLY A 30 -7.15 5.58 -13.87
CA GLY A 30 -7.24 4.42 -13.00
C GLY A 30 -5.92 4.11 -12.33
N PHE A 31 -6.02 3.41 -11.21
CA PHE A 31 -4.87 2.88 -10.49
C PHE A 31 -5.27 1.61 -9.74
N CYS A 32 -4.27 0.86 -9.32
CA CYS A 32 -4.44 -0.30 -8.46
C CYS A 32 -3.89 0.01 -7.07
N MET A 33 -4.38 -0.70 -6.07
CA MET A 33 -3.90 -0.62 -4.71
C MET A 33 -4.01 -2.00 -4.07
N GLU A 34 -3.07 -2.34 -3.20
CA GLU A 34 -3.04 -3.60 -2.48
C GLU A 34 -3.24 -3.36 -0.98
N LEU A 35 -4.03 -4.20 -0.34
CA LEU A 35 -4.08 -4.33 1.11
C LEU A 35 -3.61 -5.73 1.47
N TRP A 36 -2.54 -5.81 2.22
CA TRP A 36 -1.99 -7.03 2.77
C TRP A 36 -2.28 -7.10 4.26
N GLY A 37 -3.06 -8.07 4.64
CA GLY A 37 -3.33 -8.36 6.04
C GLY A 37 -2.27 -9.26 6.66
N SER A 38 -2.51 -9.67 7.90
CA SER A 38 -1.71 -10.65 8.63
C SER A 38 -2.63 -11.70 9.25
N LEU A 39 -2.34 -12.97 9.03
CA LEU A 39 -3.08 -14.04 9.69
C LEU A 39 -2.80 -14.01 11.21
N PRO A 40 -3.77 -14.38 12.08
CA PRO A 40 -5.06 -14.98 11.75
C PRO A 40 -6.24 -13.99 11.64
N ASP A 41 -5.98 -12.70 11.44
CA ASP A 41 -7.03 -11.69 11.39
C ASP A 41 -7.82 -11.74 10.07
N ASP A 42 -9.12 -11.46 10.17
CA ASP A 42 -10.03 -11.32 9.05
C ASP A 42 -10.38 -9.83 8.84
N TYR A 43 -10.34 -9.39 7.59
CA TYR A 43 -10.50 -7.99 7.22
C TYR A 43 -11.83 -7.73 6.53
N ALA A 44 -12.43 -6.58 6.85
CA ALA A 44 -13.54 -6.00 6.13
C ALA A 44 -13.23 -4.54 5.80
N ILE A 45 -13.68 -4.07 4.65
CA ILE A 45 -13.48 -2.68 4.26
C ILE A 45 -14.80 -2.04 3.84
N SER A 46 -14.89 -0.72 4.01
CA SER A 46 -15.84 0.12 3.29
C SER A 46 -15.09 1.29 2.68
N ILE A 47 -15.56 1.79 1.54
CA ILE A 47 -14.86 2.84 0.80
C ILE A 47 -15.80 4.02 0.64
N ARG A 48 -15.33 5.22 1.01
CA ARG A 48 -16.04 6.49 0.82
C ARG A 48 -15.38 7.26 -0.30
N SER A 49 -16.19 7.73 -1.24
CA SER A 49 -15.77 8.59 -2.34
C SER A 49 -15.62 10.06 -1.92
N PRO A 50 -14.91 10.89 -2.70
CA PRO A 50 -14.87 12.34 -2.49
C PRO A 50 -16.24 13.01 -2.49
N GLY A 51 -17.21 12.50 -3.27
CA GLY A 51 -18.58 12.96 -3.31
C GLY A 51 -19.44 12.52 -2.11
N GLY A 52 -18.88 11.71 -1.22
CA GLY A 52 -19.56 11.24 0.00
C GLY A 52 -20.37 9.96 -0.15
N GLU A 53 -20.37 9.31 -1.33
CA GLU A 53 -20.95 7.98 -1.46
C GLU A 53 -20.12 6.96 -0.66
N VAL A 54 -20.80 6.07 0.07
CA VAL A 54 -20.14 5.05 0.89
C VAL A 54 -20.59 3.68 0.45
N SER A 55 -19.63 2.77 0.22
CA SER A 55 -19.94 1.37 -0.07
C SER A 55 -20.53 0.67 1.16
N PRO A 56 -21.27 -0.42 0.97
CA PRO A 56 -21.49 -1.37 2.07
C PRO A 56 -20.17 -1.85 2.66
N VAL A 57 -20.21 -2.31 3.90
CA VAL A 57 -19.07 -3.05 4.48
C VAL A 57 -18.92 -4.36 3.74
N LEU A 58 -17.74 -4.57 3.17
CA LEU A 58 -17.39 -5.74 2.39
C LEU A 58 -16.57 -6.68 3.27
N ASP A 59 -17.15 -7.81 3.59
CA ASP A 59 -16.49 -8.89 4.31
C ASP A 59 -15.85 -9.86 3.31
N PHE A 60 -14.59 -10.18 3.51
CA PHE A 60 -13.80 -10.98 2.58
C PHE A 60 -13.50 -12.40 3.05
N ARG A 61 -14.06 -12.85 4.17
CA ARG A 61 -13.85 -14.22 4.70
C ARG A 61 -14.15 -15.33 3.71
N ASN A 62 -15.03 -15.08 2.75
CA ASN A 62 -15.42 -16.05 1.74
C ASN A 62 -14.55 -16.02 0.47
N GLY A 63 -13.54 -15.15 0.39
CA GLY A 63 -12.69 -15.03 -0.79
C GLY A 63 -13.41 -14.65 -2.08
N ILE A 64 -14.54 -13.93 -1.98
CA ILE A 64 -15.37 -13.58 -3.15
C ILE A 64 -15.03 -12.19 -3.63
N ASP A 65 -14.67 -12.08 -4.90
CA ASP A 65 -14.45 -10.81 -5.57
C ASP A 65 -15.69 -9.92 -5.56
N LYS A 66 -15.49 -8.62 -5.45
CA LYS A 66 -16.55 -7.62 -5.38
C LYS A 66 -16.35 -6.53 -6.41
N THR A 67 -17.45 -5.95 -6.87
CA THR A 67 -17.43 -4.73 -7.68
C THR A 67 -18.39 -3.70 -7.09
N ILE A 68 -17.90 -2.48 -6.91
CA ILE A 68 -18.65 -1.35 -6.40
C ILE A 68 -18.79 -0.31 -7.51
N TYR A 69 -19.98 0.27 -7.63
CA TYR A 69 -20.27 1.36 -8.56
C TYR A 69 -20.68 2.60 -7.75
N TYR A 70 -19.92 3.67 -7.88
CA TYR A 70 -20.24 4.99 -7.35
C TYR A 70 -20.94 5.76 -8.44
N ILE A 71 -22.24 6.05 -8.23
CA ILE A 71 -23.12 6.61 -9.29
C ILE A 71 -22.81 8.08 -9.50
N PHE A 72 -22.70 8.86 -8.41
CA PHE A 72 -22.42 10.30 -8.49
C PHE A 72 -20.99 10.58 -8.91
N ASP A 73 -20.05 9.82 -8.37
CA ASP A 73 -18.62 9.93 -8.70
C ASP A 73 -18.24 9.18 -10.00
N ARG A 74 -19.18 8.44 -10.61
CA ARG A 74 -18.95 7.67 -11.86
C ARG A 74 -17.71 6.79 -11.84
N THR A 75 -17.38 6.29 -10.67
CA THR A 75 -16.20 5.46 -10.43
C THR A 75 -16.62 4.01 -10.23
N ARG A 76 -15.85 3.09 -10.80
CA ARG A 76 -15.97 1.67 -10.53
C ARG A 76 -14.75 1.18 -9.76
N ILE A 77 -14.97 0.41 -8.69
CA ILE A 77 -13.89 -0.25 -7.95
C ILE A 77 -14.13 -1.74 -7.99
N THR A 78 -13.15 -2.48 -8.49
CA THR A 78 -13.15 -3.94 -8.50
C THR A 78 -12.16 -4.44 -7.46
N LEU A 79 -12.60 -5.37 -6.61
CA LEU A 79 -11.81 -5.97 -5.55
C LEU A 79 -11.65 -7.46 -5.86
N ALA A 80 -10.40 -7.89 -5.95
CA ALA A 80 -10.04 -9.30 -6.03
C ALA A 80 -9.43 -9.74 -4.70
N VAL A 81 -9.84 -10.90 -4.21
CA VAL A 81 -9.51 -11.37 -2.87
C VAL A 81 -8.75 -12.68 -2.93
N VAL A 82 -7.59 -12.71 -2.32
CA VAL A 82 -6.79 -13.91 -2.10
C VAL A 82 -6.68 -14.13 -0.59
N LEU A 83 -7.37 -15.15 -0.08
CA LEU A 83 -7.41 -15.42 1.37
C LEU A 83 -6.05 -15.81 1.94
N VAL A 84 -5.28 -16.55 1.19
CA VAL A 84 -3.91 -16.92 1.52
C VAL A 84 -3.10 -16.82 0.25
N GLU A 85 -2.28 -15.79 0.14
CA GLU A 85 -1.38 -15.65 -1.00
C GLU A 85 -0.30 -16.73 -0.94
N LYS A 86 -0.01 -17.35 -2.08
CA LYS A 86 0.78 -18.58 -2.17
C LYS A 86 2.18 -18.46 -1.59
N ASP A 87 2.85 -17.35 -1.84
CA ASP A 87 4.26 -17.16 -1.49
C ASP A 87 4.42 -16.44 -0.14
N ALA A 88 3.50 -15.52 0.17
CA ALA A 88 3.51 -14.74 1.41
C ALA A 88 2.78 -15.41 2.58
N GLY A 89 1.79 -16.25 2.30
CA GLY A 89 0.99 -16.92 3.32
C GLY A 89 -0.08 -16.05 3.98
N ASP A 90 -0.23 -14.79 3.55
CA ASP A 90 -1.13 -13.79 4.15
C ASP A 90 -2.28 -13.40 3.21
N PRO A 91 -3.37 -12.82 3.73
CA PRO A 91 -4.47 -12.37 2.89
C PRO A 91 -4.11 -11.11 2.11
N LEU A 92 -4.54 -11.09 0.84
CA LEU A 92 -4.39 -9.96 -0.07
C LEU A 92 -5.75 -9.52 -0.60
N ILE A 93 -6.04 -8.23 -0.51
CA ILE A 93 -7.16 -7.58 -1.19
C ILE A 93 -6.58 -6.63 -2.23
N PHE A 94 -6.74 -6.98 -3.49
CA PHE A 94 -6.34 -6.15 -4.61
C PHE A 94 -7.51 -5.28 -5.05
N MET A 95 -7.30 -3.97 -5.10
CA MET A 95 -8.32 -2.98 -5.47
C MET A 95 -7.92 -2.28 -6.75
N ARG A 96 -8.82 -2.28 -7.73
CA ARG A 96 -8.66 -1.53 -8.98
C ARG A 96 -9.70 -0.44 -9.04
N PHE A 97 -9.24 0.80 -9.15
CA PHE A 97 -10.05 1.99 -9.35
C PHE A 97 -10.08 2.35 -10.84
N ASP A 98 -11.25 2.38 -11.42
CA ASP A 98 -11.47 2.80 -12.81
C ASP A 98 -12.20 4.15 -12.81
N ASN A 99 -11.63 5.15 -13.48
CA ASN A 99 -12.09 6.53 -13.55
C ASN A 99 -12.41 7.15 -12.18
N PRO A 100 -11.45 7.14 -11.24
CA PRO A 100 -11.69 7.69 -9.92
C PRO A 100 -11.90 9.20 -9.97
N THR A 101 -12.93 9.70 -9.28
CA THR A 101 -13.13 11.14 -9.09
C THR A 101 -11.95 11.72 -8.31
N PRO A 102 -11.38 12.86 -8.73
CA PRO A 102 -10.32 13.53 -8.00
C PRO A 102 -10.76 13.95 -6.60
N GLY A 103 -9.86 13.89 -5.65
CA GLY A 103 -10.13 14.25 -4.26
C GLY A 103 -9.65 13.21 -3.27
N ILE A 104 -10.24 13.22 -2.07
CA ILE A 104 -9.85 12.32 -1.00
C ILE A 104 -10.83 11.15 -0.96
N TRP A 105 -10.31 9.96 -1.18
CA TRP A 105 -10.97 8.69 -0.95
C TRP A 105 -10.61 8.17 0.44
N THR A 106 -11.56 7.56 1.13
CA THR A 106 -11.31 6.96 2.44
C THR A 106 -11.62 5.47 2.39
N VAL A 107 -10.65 4.65 2.76
CA VAL A 107 -10.83 3.20 2.94
C VAL A 107 -10.86 2.92 4.44
N ALA A 108 -12.03 2.64 4.98
CA ALA A 108 -12.18 2.20 6.36
C ALA A 108 -11.88 0.71 6.45
N VAL A 109 -10.87 0.35 7.22
CA VAL A 109 -10.44 -1.03 7.45
C VAL A 109 -10.88 -1.46 8.85
N SER A 110 -11.54 -2.58 8.96
CA SER A 110 -12.07 -3.12 10.22
C SER A 110 -11.97 -4.64 10.26
N SER A 111 -12.15 -5.22 11.45
CA SER A 111 -12.29 -6.67 11.57
C SER A 111 -13.65 -7.13 11.07
N SER A 112 -13.69 -8.22 10.34
CA SER A 112 -14.93 -8.93 9.99
C SER A 112 -15.58 -9.63 11.21
N GLU A 113 -14.83 -9.84 12.28
CA GLU A 113 -15.30 -10.47 13.51
C GLU A 113 -15.43 -9.46 14.65
N ARG A 114 -16.19 -9.83 15.67
CA ARG A 114 -16.35 -9.00 16.89
C ARG A 114 -15.05 -8.84 17.68
N GLN A 115 -14.16 -9.81 17.60
CA GLN A 115 -12.84 -9.80 18.24
C GLN A 115 -11.77 -10.12 17.20
N MET A 116 -10.74 -9.30 17.17
CA MET A 116 -9.52 -9.62 16.43
C MET A 116 -8.85 -10.84 17.02
N ARG A 117 -8.30 -11.69 16.17
CA ARG A 117 -7.56 -12.90 16.57
C ARG A 117 -6.06 -12.64 16.68
N GLY A 118 -5.56 -11.63 15.98
CA GLY A 118 -4.18 -11.19 15.96
C GLY A 118 -4.03 -9.76 16.46
N ASN A 119 -3.08 -9.04 15.87
CA ASN A 119 -2.77 -7.64 16.22
C ASN A 119 -3.46 -6.62 15.31
N GLY A 120 -4.22 -7.08 14.31
CA GLY A 120 -4.92 -6.24 13.35
C GLY A 120 -4.01 -5.52 12.36
N LEU A 121 -2.72 -5.84 12.31
CA LEU A 121 -1.76 -5.16 11.46
C LEU A 121 -2.06 -5.42 9.99
N TYR A 122 -1.99 -4.37 9.19
CA TYR A 122 -2.07 -4.46 7.74
C TYR A 122 -1.20 -3.39 7.09
N HIS A 123 -0.84 -3.66 5.85
CA HIS A 123 -0.11 -2.75 4.99
C HIS A 123 -0.91 -2.45 3.74
N MET A 124 -0.76 -1.24 3.20
CA MET A 124 -1.30 -0.89 1.90
C MET A 124 -0.21 -0.31 1.02
N TRP A 125 -0.23 -0.68 -0.26
CA TRP A 125 0.69 -0.13 -1.25
C TRP A 125 -0.07 0.40 -2.46
N LEU A 126 0.38 1.56 -2.91
CA LEU A 126 0.12 2.09 -4.24
C LEU A 126 1.22 1.62 -5.20
N PRO A 127 0.97 1.60 -6.52
CA PRO A 127 2.01 1.31 -7.50
C PRO A 127 3.17 2.31 -7.40
N ILE A 128 4.36 1.89 -7.81
CA ILE A 128 5.49 2.81 -7.94
C ILE A 128 5.15 3.92 -8.95
N GLU A 129 5.71 5.11 -8.73
CA GLU A 129 5.36 6.34 -9.46
C GLU A 129 5.38 6.18 -10.98
N GLN A 130 6.34 5.41 -11.50
CA GLN A 130 6.48 5.19 -12.95
C GLN A 130 5.30 4.45 -13.61
N PHE A 131 4.44 3.79 -12.83
CA PHE A 131 3.24 3.10 -13.33
C PHE A 131 1.97 3.92 -13.13
N LEU A 132 2.07 5.11 -12.57
CA LEU A 132 0.95 6.02 -12.38
C LEU A 132 0.94 7.09 -13.47
N GLU A 133 -0.20 7.28 -14.12
CA GLU A 133 -0.38 8.37 -15.10
C GLU A 133 -0.45 9.75 -14.42
N GLN A 134 -0.92 9.79 -13.19
CA GLN A 134 -1.09 10.97 -12.35
C GLN A 134 -0.80 10.59 -10.89
N SER A 135 -0.59 11.59 -10.04
CA SER A 135 -0.28 11.38 -8.64
C SER A 135 -1.45 10.77 -7.86
N VAL A 136 -1.15 9.72 -7.12
CA VAL A 136 -2.01 9.14 -6.07
C VAL A 136 -1.12 8.91 -4.86
N THR A 137 -1.52 9.40 -3.69
CA THR A 137 -0.71 9.27 -2.47
C THR A 137 -1.57 9.01 -1.24
N PHE A 138 -1.01 8.35 -0.23
CA PHE A 138 -1.60 8.32 1.10
C PHE A 138 -1.41 9.65 1.81
N LEU A 139 -2.38 10.09 2.61
CA LEU A 139 -2.26 11.34 3.39
C LEU A 139 -1.45 11.16 4.68
N SER A 140 -1.33 9.93 5.16
CA SER A 140 -0.53 9.58 6.35
C SER A 140 0.38 8.39 6.02
N PRO A 141 1.34 8.56 5.09
CA PRO A 141 2.18 7.47 4.61
C PRO A 141 3.18 7.01 5.67
N SER A 142 3.57 5.74 5.60
CA SER A 142 4.73 5.21 6.31
C SER A 142 5.94 5.19 5.36
N PRO A 143 7.08 5.77 5.72
CA PRO A 143 8.29 5.69 4.90
C PRO A 143 9.00 4.34 5.01
N GLU A 144 8.63 3.53 6.00
CA GLU A 144 9.21 2.20 6.22
C GLU A 144 8.59 1.16 5.28
N VAL A 145 9.22 0.02 5.11
CA VAL A 145 8.77 -1.08 4.23
C VAL A 145 8.54 -0.61 2.77
N THR A 146 9.43 0.25 2.29
CA THR A 146 9.36 0.84 0.94
C THR A 146 10.42 0.29 -0.02
N LEU A 147 11.06 -0.83 0.33
CA LEU A 147 11.93 -1.56 -0.60
C LEU A 147 11.10 -2.10 -1.76
N THR A 148 11.60 -1.92 -2.98
CA THR A 148 10.93 -2.41 -4.19
C THR A 148 11.45 -3.79 -4.59
N GLU A 149 10.65 -4.56 -5.31
CA GLU A 149 11.11 -5.81 -5.91
C GLU A 149 12.21 -5.58 -6.97
N PRO A 150 13.23 -6.46 -7.03
CA PRO A 150 13.41 -7.71 -6.29
C PRO A 150 14.20 -7.57 -4.96
N SER A 151 14.34 -6.38 -4.40
CA SER A 151 15.19 -6.14 -3.22
C SER A 151 14.68 -6.78 -1.93
N ASN A 152 13.41 -7.18 -1.89
CA ASN A 152 12.84 -7.90 -0.76
C ASN A 152 13.21 -9.39 -0.72
N ALA A 153 13.75 -9.93 -1.82
CA ALA A 153 14.09 -11.34 -1.89
C ALA A 153 15.23 -11.70 -0.91
N SER A 154 15.08 -12.84 -0.22
CA SER A 154 16.05 -13.27 0.81
C SER A 154 17.43 -13.60 0.27
N GLN A 155 17.51 -14.03 -1.00
CA GLN A 155 18.75 -14.49 -1.64
C GLN A 155 19.49 -13.40 -2.42
N VAL A 156 19.07 -12.13 -2.34
CA VAL A 156 19.75 -11.02 -3.00
C VAL A 156 20.42 -10.11 -1.97
N ILE A 157 21.55 -9.51 -2.33
CA ILE A 157 22.17 -8.46 -1.54
C ILE A 157 21.51 -7.14 -1.95
N THR A 158 20.81 -6.52 -1.01
CA THR A 158 20.12 -5.26 -1.19
C THR A 158 20.92 -4.12 -0.61
N ILE A 159 21.12 -3.08 -1.42
CA ILE A 159 21.87 -1.88 -1.04
C ILE A 159 20.94 -0.69 -1.12
N SER A 160 20.81 0.06 -0.04
CA SER A 160 20.12 1.35 0.01
C SER A 160 21.12 2.51 0.02
N GLY A 161 20.61 3.71 -0.31
CA GLY A 161 21.44 4.91 -0.46
C GLY A 161 21.46 5.77 0.80
N TYR A 162 22.62 6.40 1.07
CA TYR A 162 22.73 7.50 2.01
C TYR A 162 23.43 8.71 1.39
N ASP A 163 23.22 9.89 1.97
CA ASP A 163 23.94 11.11 1.57
C ASP A 163 25.22 11.23 2.39
N SER A 164 26.36 11.00 1.76
CA SER A 164 27.67 11.07 2.40
C SER A 164 28.15 12.49 2.74
N HIS A 165 27.44 13.54 2.29
CA HIS A 165 27.78 14.91 2.63
C HIS A 165 27.13 15.36 3.93
N THR A 166 25.99 14.76 4.26
CA THR A 166 25.20 15.09 5.46
C THR A 166 25.17 13.97 6.47
N ASP A 167 25.77 12.83 6.18
CA ASP A 167 25.72 11.57 6.97
C ASP A 167 24.28 11.18 7.33
N SER A 168 23.36 11.42 6.39
CA SER A 168 21.93 11.15 6.58
C SER A 168 21.40 10.12 5.59
N TRP A 169 20.30 9.49 5.97
CA TRP A 169 19.58 8.62 5.05
C TRP A 169 19.10 9.41 3.82
N TYR A 170 19.29 8.85 2.63
CA TYR A 170 18.74 9.47 1.41
C TYR A 170 17.23 9.26 1.38
N SER A 171 16.45 10.35 1.41
CA SER A 171 14.99 10.31 1.60
C SER A 171 14.27 9.42 0.59
N ALA A 172 14.69 9.46 -0.66
CA ALA A 172 14.08 8.65 -1.72
C ALA A 172 14.48 7.16 -1.63
N SER A 173 15.56 6.82 -0.92
CA SER A 173 15.97 5.42 -0.82
C SER A 173 14.94 4.57 -0.10
N GLY A 174 14.56 3.44 -0.70
CA GLY A 174 13.68 2.46 -0.06
C GLY A 174 14.23 2.01 1.30
N ARG A 175 13.33 1.87 2.26
CA ARG A 175 13.62 1.47 3.65
C ARG A 175 13.05 0.10 3.94
N GLY A 176 13.79 -0.67 4.73
CA GLY A 176 13.33 -1.91 5.34
C GLY A 176 12.60 -1.65 6.67
N TYR A 177 12.19 -2.65 7.36
CA TYR A 177 12.36 -4.07 7.07
C TYR A 177 11.51 -4.53 5.88
N THR A 178 11.57 -5.84 5.52
CA THR A 178 10.53 -6.41 4.66
C THR A 178 9.23 -6.55 5.46
N ARG A 179 8.08 -6.63 4.78
CA ARG A 179 6.77 -6.81 5.44
C ARG A 179 6.73 -8.00 6.42
N ASN A 180 7.47 -9.06 6.12
CA ASN A 180 7.55 -10.25 6.97
C ASN A 180 8.64 -10.14 8.06
N GLY A 181 9.14 -8.94 8.34
CA GLY A 181 10.14 -8.70 9.37
C GLY A 181 11.56 -9.11 9.00
N GLY A 182 11.82 -9.48 7.74
CA GLY A 182 13.17 -9.77 7.26
C GLY A 182 14.07 -8.53 7.30
N ILE A 183 15.31 -8.69 7.74
CA ILE A 183 16.27 -7.58 7.82
C ILE A 183 16.76 -7.25 6.41
N LYS A 184 16.38 -6.09 5.91
CA LYS A 184 16.79 -5.47 4.66
C LYS A 184 16.78 -3.93 4.85
N PRO A 185 17.63 -3.18 4.13
CA PRO A 185 18.69 -3.62 3.22
C PRO A 185 19.84 -4.30 3.95
N ASP A 186 20.66 -5.07 3.24
CA ASP A 186 21.83 -5.72 3.81
C ASP A 186 22.99 -4.73 4.04
N LEU A 187 23.09 -3.72 3.18
CA LEU A 187 24.12 -2.70 3.19
C LEU A 187 23.56 -1.33 2.82
N VAL A 188 24.31 -0.29 3.15
CA VAL A 188 24.10 1.06 2.65
C VAL A 188 25.35 1.57 1.94
N ALA A 189 25.17 2.38 0.92
CA ALA A 189 26.26 2.99 0.17
C ALA A 189 25.93 4.45 -0.16
N PRO A 190 26.94 5.33 -0.45
CA PRO A 190 26.69 6.66 -0.95
C PRO A 190 25.80 6.61 -2.21
N GLY A 191 24.66 7.29 -2.19
CA GLY A 191 23.68 7.32 -3.28
C GLY A 191 23.40 8.71 -3.83
N VAL A 192 24.01 9.76 -3.24
CA VAL A 192 23.78 11.16 -3.60
C VAL A 192 25.07 11.79 -4.04
N ARG A 193 25.06 12.43 -5.23
CA ARG A 193 26.21 13.16 -5.79
C ARG A 193 27.50 12.35 -5.82
N VAL A 194 27.39 11.06 -6.12
CA VAL A 194 28.55 10.19 -6.26
C VAL A 194 29.31 10.59 -7.53
N PRO A 195 30.58 11.00 -7.47
CA PRO A 195 31.35 11.30 -8.67
C PRO A 195 31.52 10.03 -9.51
N ALA A 196 31.43 10.19 -10.83
CA ALA A 196 31.66 9.13 -11.81
C ALA A 196 33.16 8.85 -11.97
#